data_24cde43d19a816c14acf9e93a8cd72d3
#
_entry.id   24cde43d19a816c14acf9e93a8cd72d3
#
_cell.length_a   1.000
_cell.length_b   1.000
_cell.length_c   1.000
_cell.angle_alpha   90.00
_cell.angle_beta   90.00
_cell.angle_gamma   90.00
#
_symmetry.space_group_name_H-M   'P 1'
#
loop_
_entity.id
_entity.type
_entity.pdbx_description
1 polymer ?
#
loop_
_entity_poly.entity_id
_entity_poly.type
_entity_poly.pdbx_seq_one_letter_code
_entity_poly.pdbx_strand_id
1 'polypeptide(L)'
;MKKSIILYSLFFIFFSSNTAAIANEDYVKYVNPLIGTDTSFELSNGNTYPAIARPWGMNFWTPQTGKMGDGWVYTYKANHLVGFKQTHQPSPWINDYAAFSLMPSVGKLSVLENERKLKFSHDNEIVEPHFYSVILDEINTKVEFTVTDRSSFFKFNFPKSENSNIIIDAFFKDSEIKVIPDENKIIGIAKNNSGGVPENFANYFLIEFNRPFKKSGVW
;
A
#
# COMPACT_ATOMS: atom_id res chain seq x y z
N MET A 1 19.80 -64.98 60.23
CA MET A 1 19.44 -63.63 59.83
C MET A 1 19.47 -63.55 58.30
N LYS A 2 18.31 -63.53 57.62
CA LYS A 2 18.19 -63.42 56.16
C LYS A 2 17.90 -61.96 55.85
N LYS A 3 18.81 -61.29 55.15
CA LYS A 3 18.61 -59.93 54.66
C LYS A 3 17.82 -60.00 53.33
N SER A 4 16.59 -59.51 53.35
CA SER A 4 15.82 -59.27 52.11
C SER A 4 16.30 -58.03 51.43
N ILE A 5 16.75 -58.18 50.20
CA ILE A 5 17.07 -57.02 49.30
C ILE A 5 15.80 -56.69 48.50
N ILE A 6 15.21 -55.52 48.75
CA ILE A 6 14.07 -55.04 48.01
C ILE A 6 14.62 -54.24 46.81
N LEU A 7 14.37 -54.76 45.59
CA LEU A 7 14.77 -54.16 44.35
C LEU A 7 13.64 -53.20 43.91
N TYR A 8 13.85 -51.89 43.98
CA TYR A 8 12.95 -50.88 43.43
C TYR A 8 13.22 -50.71 41.93
N SER A 9 12.32 -51.24 41.10
CA SER A 9 12.33 -50.92 39.66
C SER A 9 11.69 -49.55 39.43
N LEU A 10 12.53 -48.54 39.10
CA LEU A 10 12.04 -47.25 38.62
C LEU A 10 11.57 -47.47 37.17
N PHE A 11 10.26 -47.39 36.95
CA PHE A 11 9.67 -47.37 35.61
C PHE A 11 9.68 -45.91 35.11
N PHE A 12 10.64 -45.59 34.28
CA PHE A 12 10.65 -44.29 33.57
C PHE A 12 9.69 -44.35 32.38
N ILE A 13 8.50 -43.79 32.53
CA ILE A 13 7.58 -43.58 31.41
C ILE A 13 8.05 -42.38 30.62
N PHE A 14 8.69 -42.62 29.47
CA PHE A 14 8.95 -41.57 28.48
C PHE A 14 7.62 -41.20 27.84
N PHE A 15 7.04 -40.08 28.27
CA PHE A 15 6.01 -39.41 27.51
C PHE A 15 6.70 -38.71 26.31
N SER A 16 6.71 -39.36 25.17
CA SER A 16 7.01 -38.70 23.90
C SER A 16 5.83 -37.79 23.60
N SER A 17 5.93 -36.52 23.99
CA SER A 17 5.03 -35.50 23.48
C SER A 17 5.31 -35.29 21.98
N ASN A 18 4.57 -35.99 21.15
CA ASN A 18 4.44 -35.65 19.75
C ASN A 18 3.76 -34.27 19.70
N THR A 19 4.52 -33.18 19.79
CA THR A 19 4.09 -31.89 19.32
C THR A 19 4.01 -32.02 17.79
N ALA A 20 2.84 -32.42 17.29
CA ALA A 20 2.53 -32.20 15.88
C ALA A 20 2.78 -30.72 15.65
N ALA A 21 3.80 -30.37 14.85
CA ALA A 21 3.96 -29.02 14.34
C ALA A 21 2.66 -28.74 13.57
N ILE A 22 1.81 -27.90 14.14
CA ILE A 22 0.67 -27.35 13.41
C ILE A 22 1.32 -26.58 12.27
N ALA A 23 1.26 -27.17 11.08
CA ALA A 23 1.67 -26.45 9.88
C ALA A 23 0.86 -25.15 9.90
N ASN A 24 1.55 -24.01 10.01
CA ASN A 24 0.90 -22.73 10.05
C ASN A 24 0.34 -22.51 8.64
N GLU A 25 -0.92 -22.88 8.47
CA GLU A 25 -1.59 -22.71 7.17
C GLU A 25 -1.66 -21.23 6.84
N ASP A 26 -1.13 -20.86 5.68
CA ASP A 26 -1.21 -19.51 5.19
C ASP A 26 -2.63 -19.21 4.69
N TYR A 27 -3.45 -18.63 5.57
CA TYR A 27 -4.82 -18.26 5.24
C TYR A 27 -4.93 -17.04 4.31
N VAL A 28 -3.87 -16.27 4.11
CA VAL A 28 -3.86 -15.11 3.24
C VAL A 28 -4.23 -15.48 1.81
N LYS A 29 -3.81 -16.65 1.35
CA LYS A 29 -4.14 -17.18 0.01
C LYS A 29 -5.64 -17.31 -0.29
N TYR A 30 -6.48 -17.33 0.74
CA TYR A 30 -7.95 -17.41 0.58
C TYR A 30 -8.61 -16.04 0.51
N VAL A 31 -7.85 -14.96 0.73
CA VAL A 31 -8.38 -13.60 0.68
C VAL A 31 -8.04 -12.99 -0.67
N ASN A 32 -9.08 -12.62 -1.42
CA ASN A 32 -8.92 -11.90 -2.67
C ASN A 32 -9.38 -10.44 -2.51
N PRO A 33 -8.46 -9.47 -2.35
CA PRO A 33 -8.81 -8.05 -2.20
C PRO A 33 -9.44 -7.42 -3.46
N LEU A 34 -9.42 -8.11 -4.61
CA LEU A 34 -10.04 -7.64 -5.84
C LEU A 34 -11.55 -7.91 -5.91
N ILE A 35 -12.12 -8.66 -4.97
CA ILE A 35 -13.55 -8.93 -4.94
C ILE A 35 -14.31 -7.61 -4.79
N GLY A 36 -15.29 -7.37 -5.69
CA GLY A 36 -16.11 -6.17 -5.69
C GLY A 36 -15.44 -4.95 -6.31
N THR A 37 -14.27 -5.06 -6.91
CA THR A 37 -13.56 -3.93 -7.53
C THR A 37 -13.92 -3.69 -9.00
N ASP A 38 -14.70 -4.57 -9.62
CA ASP A 38 -15.26 -4.33 -10.96
C ASP A 38 -16.48 -3.41 -10.88
N THR A 39 -16.22 -2.17 -10.55
CA THR A 39 -17.21 -1.15 -10.28
C THR A 39 -17.56 -0.35 -11.54
N SER A 40 -18.79 0.10 -11.61
CA SER A 40 -19.17 1.18 -12.51
C SER A 40 -19.92 2.25 -11.73
N PHE A 41 -19.75 3.50 -12.12
CA PHE A 41 -20.48 4.62 -11.51
C PHE A 41 -22.00 4.46 -11.64
N GLU A 42 -22.46 3.92 -12.76
CA GLU A 42 -23.87 3.74 -13.04
C GLU A 42 -24.56 2.69 -12.17
N LEU A 43 -23.86 1.62 -11.86
CA LEU A 43 -24.46 0.47 -11.20
C LEU A 43 -24.16 0.38 -9.72
N SER A 44 -23.24 1.19 -9.21
CA SER A 44 -22.78 1.13 -7.81
C SER A 44 -22.42 -0.30 -7.35
N ASN A 45 -22.00 -1.16 -8.28
CA ASN A 45 -21.65 -2.54 -7.99
C ASN A 45 -20.30 -2.62 -7.30
N GLY A 46 -20.23 -3.41 -6.23
CA GLY A 46 -19.03 -3.65 -5.47
C GLY A 46 -18.61 -2.45 -4.62
N ASN A 47 -18.36 -1.30 -5.21
CA ASN A 47 -17.96 -0.06 -4.53
C ASN A 47 -16.78 -0.25 -3.57
N THR A 48 -15.83 -1.08 -3.97
CA THR A 48 -14.63 -1.38 -3.19
C THR A 48 -13.38 -1.14 -4.03
N TYR A 49 -12.25 -1.06 -3.38
CA TYR A 49 -10.94 -1.06 -3.99
C TYR A 49 -10.02 -2.03 -3.24
N PRO A 50 -8.93 -2.50 -3.83
CA PRO A 50 -8.02 -3.41 -3.17
C PRO A 50 -7.24 -2.67 -2.09
N ALA A 51 -7.82 -2.60 -0.89
CA ALA A 51 -7.20 -1.95 0.26
C ALA A 51 -6.10 -2.82 0.85
N ILE A 52 -4.87 -2.37 0.72
CA ILE A 52 -3.71 -2.99 1.34
C ILE A 52 -3.55 -2.35 2.72
N ALA A 53 -3.87 -3.11 3.77
CA ALA A 53 -3.95 -2.60 5.13
C ALA A 53 -3.73 -3.69 6.16
N ARG A 54 -3.41 -3.31 7.39
CA ARG A 54 -3.52 -4.21 8.54
C ARG A 54 -4.92 -4.09 9.15
N PRO A 55 -5.45 -5.17 9.74
CA PRO A 55 -6.69 -5.09 10.49
C PRO A 55 -6.60 -3.99 11.55
N TRP A 56 -7.61 -3.08 11.58
CA TRP A 56 -7.68 -1.94 12.50
C TRP A 56 -6.58 -0.88 12.33
N GLY A 57 -5.78 -0.97 11.26
CA GLY A 57 -4.80 0.06 10.91
C GLY A 57 -5.47 1.37 10.48
N MET A 58 -4.71 2.45 10.56
CA MET A 58 -5.12 3.78 10.09
C MET A 58 -4.44 4.16 8.76
N ASN A 59 -3.86 3.19 8.08
CA ASN A 59 -3.01 3.41 6.93
C ASN A 59 -3.34 2.37 5.86
N PHE A 60 -4.20 2.77 4.93
CA PHE A 60 -4.63 1.99 3.78
C PHE A 60 -3.95 2.51 2.53
N TRP A 61 -3.51 1.61 1.69
CA TRP A 61 -2.98 1.97 0.38
C TRP A 61 -3.66 1.16 -0.71
N THR A 62 -3.82 1.79 -1.86
CA THR A 62 -4.45 1.15 -3.02
C THR A 62 -3.81 1.64 -4.31
N PRO A 63 -3.68 0.79 -5.35
CA PRO A 63 -3.47 1.29 -6.70
C PRO A 63 -4.64 2.18 -7.09
N GLN A 64 -4.38 3.19 -7.89
CA GLN A 64 -5.35 4.18 -8.33
C GLN A 64 -5.48 4.16 -9.84
N THR A 65 -6.70 3.89 -10.33
CA THR A 65 -7.03 3.92 -11.76
C THR A 65 -7.89 5.12 -12.14
N GLY A 66 -8.63 5.70 -11.18
CA GLY A 66 -9.48 6.87 -11.34
C GLY A 66 -8.79 8.17 -11.01
N LYS A 67 -9.52 9.28 -11.07
CA LYS A 67 -9.02 10.62 -10.77
C LYS A 67 -8.74 10.78 -9.28
N MET A 68 -7.79 11.65 -8.96
CA MET A 68 -7.60 12.13 -7.60
C MET A 68 -8.91 12.79 -7.09
N GLY A 69 -9.29 12.52 -5.84
CA GLY A 69 -10.57 12.98 -5.30
C GLY A 69 -11.78 12.24 -5.84
N ASP A 70 -11.61 11.27 -6.73
CA ASP A 70 -12.68 10.40 -7.15
C ASP A 70 -12.99 9.37 -6.04
N GLY A 71 -14.27 9.16 -5.75
CA GLY A 71 -14.70 8.10 -4.84
C GLY A 71 -14.38 6.70 -5.39
N TRP A 72 -14.39 6.54 -6.71
CA TRP A 72 -14.04 5.30 -7.41
C TRP A 72 -12.53 5.25 -7.65
N VAL A 73 -11.77 4.97 -6.62
CA VAL A 73 -10.29 5.00 -6.67
C VAL A 73 -9.73 3.97 -7.63
N TYR A 74 -10.36 2.81 -7.73
CA TYR A 74 -9.88 1.68 -8.53
C TYR A 74 -11.05 0.97 -9.21
N THR A 75 -10.84 0.54 -10.44
CA THR A 75 -11.72 -0.42 -11.11
C THR A 75 -10.88 -1.51 -11.80
N TYR A 76 -11.29 -2.77 -11.62
CA TYR A 76 -10.58 -3.92 -12.18
C TYR A 76 -10.50 -3.88 -13.72
N LYS A 77 -11.47 -3.29 -14.40
CA LYS A 77 -11.47 -3.17 -15.87
C LYS A 77 -10.42 -2.19 -16.42
N ALA A 78 -9.84 -1.36 -15.57
CA ALA A 78 -8.84 -0.40 -16.02
C ALA A 78 -7.51 -1.12 -16.31
N ASN A 79 -6.78 -0.61 -17.30
CA ASN A 79 -5.46 -1.10 -17.69
C ASN A 79 -4.37 -0.03 -17.52
N HIS A 80 -4.66 1.03 -16.77
CA HIS A 80 -3.71 2.10 -16.45
C HIS A 80 -3.82 2.46 -14.97
N LEU A 81 -2.66 2.75 -14.38
CA LEU A 81 -2.54 3.36 -13.06
C LEU A 81 -2.12 4.82 -13.18
N VAL A 82 -2.64 5.66 -12.31
CA VAL A 82 -2.29 7.09 -12.18
C VAL A 82 -1.54 7.39 -10.89
N GLY A 83 -1.49 6.43 -9.98
CA GLY A 83 -0.78 6.53 -8.70
C GLY A 83 -1.03 5.35 -7.78
N PHE A 84 -0.39 5.41 -6.63
CA PHE A 84 -0.66 4.58 -5.46
C PHE A 84 -1.11 5.53 -4.36
N LYS A 85 -2.37 5.43 -3.99
CA LYS A 85 -3.04 6.40 -3.12
C LYS A 85 -3.10 5.89 -1.68
N GLN A 86 -2.68 6.73 -0.74
CA GLN A 86 -3.04 6.54 0.65
C GLN A 86 -4.51 6.93 0.85
N THR A 87 -5.25 6.12 1.54
CA THR A 87 -6.69 6.29 1.76
C THR A 87 -7.05 5.95 3.21
N HIS A 88 -8.20 6.42 3.68
CA HIS A 88 -8.69 6.20 5.03
C HIS A 88 -10.06 5.52 5.04
N GLN A 89 -10.74 5.49 3.91
CA GLN A 89 -12.08 4.93 3.78
C GLN A 89 -12.13 3.87 2.69
N PRO A 90 -12.56 2.65 3.00
CA PRO A 90 -12.78 1.61 1.99
C PRO A 90 -14.10 1.76 1.24
N SER A 91 -14.69 2.97 1.19
CA SER A 91 -15.94 3.23 0.48
C SER A 91 -15.81 4.37 -0.52
N PRO A 92 -16.25 4.18 -1.77
CA PRO A 92 -16.20 5.21 -2.80
C PRO A 92 -17.33 6.24 -2.71
N TRP A 93 -18.35 6.04 -1.88
CA TRP A 93 -19.51 6.92 -1.79
C TRP A 93 -19.21 8.31 -1.23
N ILE A 94 -18.27 8.38 -0.35
CA ILE A 94 -17.76 9.62 0.23
C ILE A 94 -16.32 9.73 -0.21
N ASN A 95 -15.96 10.82 -0.87
CA ASN A 95 -14.58 11.06 -1.25
C ASN A 95 -13.68 10.89 -0.05
N ASP A 96 -12.54 10.27 -0.28
CA ASP A 96 -11.53 10.10 0.76
C ASP A 96 -10.94 11.45 1.16
N TYR A 97 -10.62 11.60 2.42
CA TYR A 97 -10.18 12.85 3.03
C TYR A 97 -8.69 12.84 3.31
N ALA A 98 -8.05 13.98 3.06
CA ALA A 98 -6.64 14.20 3.35
C ALA A 98 -5.71 13.13 2.76
N ALA A 99 -6.05 12.63 1.57
CA ALA A 99 -5.28 11.61 0.86
C ALA A 99 -4.12 12.23 0.08
N PHE A 100 -3.11 11.42 -0.20
CA PHE A 100 -2.04 11.74 -1.14
C PHE A 100 -1.65 10.49 -1.93
N SER A 101 -0.93 10.67 -3.02
CA SER A 101 -0.48 9.53 -3.83
C SER A 101 0.98 9.63 -4.22
N LEU A 102 1.54 8.48 -4.58
CA LEU A 102 2.88 8.32 -5.13
C LEU A 102 2.77 7.76 -6.54
N MET A 103 3.59 8.26 -7.48
CA MET A 103 3.67 7.71 -8.83
C MET A 103 5.12 7.72 -9.32
N PRO A 104 5.72 6.58 -9.70
CA PRO A 104 7.02 6.57 -10.32
C PRO A 104 6.93 7.07 -11.77
N SER A 105 8.02 7.66 -12.25
CA SER A 105 8.16 8.11 -13.62
C SER A 105 9.59 7.91 -14.11
N VAL A 106 9.76 7.63 -15.41
CA VAL A 106 11.07 7.51 -16.05
C VAL A 106 11.06 8.34 -17.32
N GLY A 107 12.14 9.09 -17.54
CA GLY A 107 12.29 9.95 -18.70
C GLY A 107 11.64 11.31 -18.52
N LYS A 108 10.68 11.67 -19.38
CA LYS A 108 9.94 12.93 -19.29
C LYS A 108 9.09 12.94 -18.02
N LEU A 109 9.24 13.96 -17.19
CA LEU A 109 8.42 14.16 -16.02
C LEU A 109 7.07 14.78 -16.42
N SER A 110 5.98 14.07 -16.15
CA SER A 110 4.61 14.56 -16.32
C SER A 110 3.92 14.50 -14.95
N VAL A 111 3.66 15.67 -14.36
CA VAL A 111 3.07 15.78 -13.02
C VAL A 111 1.55 15.73 -13.05
N LEU A 112 0.94 16.12 -14.16
CA LEU A 112 -0.51 16.10 -14.31
C LEU A 112 -1.03 14.68 -14.38
N GLU A 113 -2.09 14.42 -13.67
CA GLU A 113 -2.67 13.09 -13.50
C GLU A 113 -3.03 12.40 -14.82
N ASN A 114 -3.64 13.12 -15.74
CA ASN A 114 -4.03 12.59 -17.07
C ASN A 114 -2.82 12.28 -17.98
N GLU A 115 -1.65 12.89 -17.70
CA GLU A 115 -0.43 12.71 -18.49
C GLU A 115 0.51 11.66 -17.86
N ARG A 116 0.39 11.38 -16.55
CA ARG A 116 1.28 10.46 -15.83
C ARG A 116 0.76 9.02 -15.77
N LYS A 117 -0.41 8.74 -16.34
CA LYS A 117 -0.98 7.40 -16.35
C LYS A 117 -0.09 6.41 -17.10
N LEU A 118 0.11 5.24 -16.52
CA LEU A 118 0.94 4.18 -17.08
C LEU A 118 0.17 2.87 -17.17
N LYS A 119 0.42 2.13 -18.24
CA LYS A 119 -0.19 0.81 -18.46
C LYS A 119 0.34 -0.22 -17.48
N PHE A 120 -0.54 -1.15 -17.12
CA PHE A 120 -0.22 -2.37 -16.38
C PHE A 120 -1.09 -3.53 -16.87
N SER A 121 -0.68 -4.75 -16.53
CA SER A 121 -1.46 -5.97 -16.74
C SER A 121 -1.72 -6.65 -15.41
N HIS A 122 -2.93 -7.18 -15.23
CA HIS A 122 -3.26 -8.03 -14.09
C HIS A 122 -2.44 -9.32 -14.03
N ASP A 123 -1.87 -9.77 -15.15
CA ASP A 123 -0.94 -10.92 -15.18
C ASP A 123 0.35 -10.65 -14.40
N ASN A 124 0.70 -9.36 -14.23
CA ASN A 124 1.88 -8.89 -13.51
C ASN A 124 1.51 -8.15 -12.21
N GLU A 125 0.27 -8.31 -11.75
CA GLU A 125 -0.24 -7.71 -10.52
C GLU A 125 -0.40 -8.78 -9.43
N ILE A 126 0.12 -8.49 -8.24
CA ILE A 126 -0.09 -9.31 -7.04
C ILE A 126 -0.82 -8.45 -6.03
N VAL A 127 -1.96 -8.94 -5.57
CA VAL A 127 -2.80 -8.23 -4.59
C VAL A 127 -3.10 -9.16 -3.42
N GLU A 128 -2.49 -8.86 -2.29
CA GLU A 128 -2.73 -9.55 -1.02
C GLU A 128 -3.17 -8.52 0.03
N PRO A 129 -3.86 -8.90 1.09
CA PRO A 129 -4.33 -7.94 2.11
C PRO A 129 -3.24 -7.04 2.70
N HIS A 130 -1.99 -7.51 2.71
CA HIS A 130 -0.85 -6.84 3.34
C HIS A 130 0.27 -6.48 2.36
N PHE A 131 0.14 -6.86 1.09
CA PHE A 131 1.19 -6.68 0.07
C PHE A 131 0.58 -6.41 -1.29
N TYR A 132 1.23 -5.51 -2.01
CA TYR A 132 0.90 -5.22 -3.41
C TYR A 132 2.16 -5.19 -4.26
N SER A 133 2.05 -5.68 -5.49
CA SER A 133 3.12 -5.59 -6.48
C SER A 133 2.53 -5.46 -7.88
N VAL A 134 3.14 -4.62 -8.71
CA VAL A 134 2.76 -4.46 -10.12
C VAL A 134 3.97 -4.05 -10.96
N ILE A 135 3.95 -4.38 -12.24
CA ILE A 135 4.89 -3.85 -13.23
C ILE A 135 4.17 -2.78 -14.05
N LEU A 136 4.77 -1.60 -14.13
CA LEU A 136 4.33 -0.50 -15.01
C LEU A 136 5.05 -0.67 -16.35
N ASP A 137 4.31 -1.12 -17.35
CA ASP A 137 4.87 -1.65 -18.61
C ASP A 137 5.69 -0.61 -19.38
N GLU A 138 5.16 0.60 -19.55
CA GLU A 138 5.79 1.65 -20.37
C GLU A 138 7.14 2.13 -19.84
N ILE A 139 7.33 2.04 -18.52
CA ILE A 139 8.58 2.47 -17.88
C ILE A 139 9.38 1.29 -17.30
N ASN A 140 8.91 0.06 -17.49
CA ASN A 140 9.52 -1.16 -16.98
C ASN A 140 9.94 -1.03 -15.50
N THR A 141 9.04 -0.52 -14.68
CA THR A 141 9.28 -0.27 -13.26
C THR A 141 8.38 -1.17 -12.42
N LYS A 142 8.97 -2.01 -11.59
CA LYS A 142 8.21 -2.77 -10.60
C LYS A 142 8.02 -1.94 -9.36
N VAL A 143 6.77 -1.82 -8.92
CA VAL A 143 6.37 -1.20 -7.66
C VAL A 143 5.91 -2.29 -6.71
N GLU A 144 6.42 -2.28 -5.50
CA GLU A 144 6.05 -3.18 -4.42
C GLU A 144 5.81 -2.37 -3.16
N PHE A 145 4.76 -2.70 -2.40
CA PHE A 145 4.59 -2.07 -1.09
C PHE A 145 3.88 -2.98 -0.08
N THR A 146 4.15 -2.71 1.17
CA THR A 146 3.50 -3.30 2.33
C THR A 146 3.24 -2.23 3.38
N VAL A 147 2.40 -2.54 4.36
CA VAL A 147 1.90 -1.56 5.31
C VAL A 147 2.02 -2.02 6.76
N THR A 148 2.09 -1.06 7.66
CA THR A 148 1.87 -1.22 9.09
C THR A 148 0.62 -0.44 9.50
N ASP A 149 0.37 -0.33 10.80
CA ASP A 149 -0.81 0.40 11.30
C ASP A 149 -0.80 1.89 10.92
N ARG A 150 0.38 2.50 10.75
CA ARG A 150 0.55 3.93 10.50
C ARG A 150 1.61 4.29 9.48
N SER A 151 2.32 3.31 8.94
CA SER A 151 3.38 3.54 7.96
C SER A 151 3.35 2.51 6.85
N SER A 152 4.04 2.79 5.76
CA SER A 152 4.17 1.91 4.61
C SER A 152 5.61 1.91 4.13
N PHE A 153 5.99 0.79 3.53
CA PHE A 153 7.27 0.64 2.87
C PHE A 153 7.05 0.41 1.39
N PHE A 154 7.57 1.31 0.57
CA PHE A 154 7.54 1.23 -0.88
C PHE A 154 8.90 0.87 -1.43
N LYS A 155 8.91 0.03 -2.46
CA LYS A 155 10.09 -0.30 -3.24
C LYS A 155 9.80 -0.08 -4.72
N PHE A 156 10.57 0.80 -5.33
CA PHE A 156 10.52 1.10 -6.75
C PHE A 156 11.77 0.54 -7.43
N ASN A 157 11.60 -0.47 -8.25
CA ASN A 157 12.69 -1.07 -9.03
C ASN A 157 12.69 -0.45 -10.42
N PHE A 158 13.41 0.64 -10.56
CA PHE A 158 13.57 1.34 -11.83
C PHE A 158 14.53 0.62 -12.77
N PRO A 159 14.34 0.70 -14.09
CA PRO A 159 15.39 0.37 -15.06
C PRO A 159 16.57 1.33 -14.88
N LYS A 160 17.71 0.99 -15.48
CA LYS A 160 18.86 1.89 -15.48
C LYS A 160 18.52 3.18 -16.23
N SER A 161 18.39 4.27 -15.51
CA SER A 161 18.03 5.60 -16.04
C SER A 161 18.58 6.70 -15.15
N GLU A 162 18.99 7.82 -15.76
CA GLU A 162 19.37 9.05 -15.05
C GLU A 162 18.15 9.93 -14.68
N ASN A 163 16.98 9.60 -15.24
CA ASN A 163 15.74 10.37 -15.11
C ASN A 163 14.63 9.51 -14.49
N SER A 164 14.92 8.85 -13.37
CA SER A 164 13.91 8.16 -12.56
C SER A 164 13.41 9.09 -11.48
N ASN A 165 12.10 9.26 -11.37
CA ASN A 165 11.47 10.21 -10.45
C ASN A 165 10.35 9.54 -9.65
N ILE A 166 10.04 10.10 -8.49
CA ILE A 166 8.81 9.85 -7.74
C ILE A 166 8.02 11.15 -7.69
N ILE A 167 6.80 11.10 -8.16
CA ILE A 167 5.82 12.18 -8.05
C ILE A 167 5.05 11.95 -6.76
N ILE A 168 4.91 12.99 -5.94
CA ILE A 168 4.09 12.99 -4.74
C ILE A 168 3.00 14.02 -4.98
N ASP A 169 1.77 13.55 -4.95
CA ASP A 169 0.60 14.38 -5.21
C ASP A 169 -0.27 14.42 -3.94
N ALA A 170 -0.29 15.56 -3.27
CA ALA A 170 -1.04 15.78 -2.04
C ALA A 170 -2.37 16.52 -2.31
N PHE A 171 -2.81 16.55 -3.55
CA PHE A 171 -3.95 17.31 -4.03
C PHE A 171 -3.81 18.84 -3.83
N PHE A 172 -4.77 19.56 -4.35
CA PHE A 172 -4.91 20.99 -4.12
C PHE A 172 -5.67 21.29 -2.81
N LYS A 173 -6.09 22.53 -2.58
CA LYS A 173 -6.76 23.05 -1.37
C LYS A 173 -5.90 23.03 -0.13
N ASP A 174 -4.97 23.94 -0.06
CA ASP A 174 -4.13 24.21 1.10
C ASP A 174 -3.25 23.02 1.54
N SER A 175 -3.06 22.05 0.67
CA SER A 175 -2.05 21.01 0.89
C SER A 175 -0.65 21.58 0.69
N GLU A 176 0.29 21.14 1.49
CA GLU A 176 1.67 21.63 1.49
C GLU A 176 2.66 20.48 1.36
N ILE A 177 3.72 20.69 0.59
CA ILE A 177 4.84 19.76 0.50
C ILE A 177 6.15 20.50 0.75
N LYS A 178 6.92 20.05 1.72
CA LYS A 178 8.25 20.55 2.03
C LYS A 178 9.29 19.46 1.77
N VAL A 179 10.22 19.77 0.86
CA VAL A 179 11.36 18.88 0.57
C VAL A 179 12.53 19.25 1.47
N ILE A 180 13.18 18.24 2.09
CA ILE A 180 14.35 18.38 2.95
C ILE A 180 15.49 17.54 2.33
N PRO A 181 16.24 18.08 1.36
CA PRO A 181 17.20 17.30 0.57
C PRO A 181 18.32 16.70 1.40
N ASP A 182 18.85 17.43 2.37
CA ASP A 182 19.97 17.00 3.20
C ASP A 182 19.62 15.81 4.12
N GLU A 183 18.33 15.57 4.34
CA GLU A 183 17.86 14.45 5.14
C GLU A 183 17.19 13.34 4.29
N ASN A 184 17.12 13.50 2.97
CA ASN A 184 16.39 12.61 2.07
C ASN A 184 14.91 12.45 2.45
N LYS A 185 14.28 13.53 2.93
CA LYS A 185 12.92 13.53 3.46
C LYS A 185 12.02 14.51 2.74
N ILE A 186 10.75 14.17 2.76
CA ILE A 186 9.66 15.05 2.35
C ILE A 186 8.62 15.02 3.45
N ILE A 187 8.18 16.19 3.88
CA ILE A 187 7.07 16.35 4.81
C ILE A 187 5.90 16.93 4.03
N GLY A 188 4.71 16.42 4.25
CA GLY A 188 3.51 16.91 3.63
C GLY A 188 2.34 17.06 4.56
N ILE A 189 1.43 17.94 4.17
CA ILE A 189 0.13 18.16 4.81
C ILE A 189 -0.91 18.08 3.70
N ALA A 190 -1.79 17.10 3.77
CA ALA A 190 -2.91 16.96 2.85
C ALA A 190 -4.19 17.41 3.56
N LYS A 191 -4.94 18.32 2.93
CA LYS A 191 -6.18 18.91 3.50
C LYS A 191 -7.41 18.70 2.63
N ASN A 192 -7.28 17.97 1.54
CA ASN A 192 -8.41 17.71 0.66
C ASN A 192 -9.57 17.03 1.42
N ASN A 193 -10.78 17.55 1.25
CA ASN A 193 -11.98 17.01 1.83
C ASN A 193 -13.22 17.50 1.08
N SER A 194 -14.34 16.82 1.26
CA SER A 194 -15.65 17.16 0.68
C SER A 194 -16.53 17.97 1.61
N GLY A 195 -16.01 18.44 2.74
CA GLY A 195 -16.75 19.16 3.77
C GLY A 195 -17.14 18.29 4.97
N GLY A 196 -17.75 18.91 5.98
CA GLY A 196 -18.18 18.20 7.19
C GLY A 196 -17.07 17.87 8.17
N VAL A 197 -15.88 18.43 8.00
CA VAL A 197 -14.72 18.25 8.88
C VAL A 197 -14.39 19.52 9.65
N PRO A 198 -13.68 19.43 10.79
CA PRO A 198 -13.16 20.61 11.48
C PRO A 198 -12.24 21.45 10.58
N GLU A 199 -12.16 22.77 10.84
CA GLU A 199 -11.34 23.71 10.06
C GLU A 199 -9.85 23.32 9.99
N ASN A 200 -9.33 22.72 11.05
CA ASN A 200 -7.95 22.28 11.17
C ASN A 200 -7.72 20.81 10.74
N PHE A 201 -8.70 20.20 10.07
CA PHE A 201 -8.55 18.82 9.58
C PHE A 201 -7.43 18.70 8.58
N ALA A 202 -6.49 17.79 8.83
CA ALA A 202 -5.37 17.50 7.95
C ALA A 202 -4.77 16.12 8.23
N ASN A 203 -4.16 15.54 7.21
CA ASN A 203 -3.27 14.40 7.32
C ASN A 203 -1.82 14.89 7.17
N TYR A 204 -1.00 14.55 8.15
CA TYR A 204 0.43 14.86 8.14
C TYR A 204 1.19 13.60 7.76
N PHE A 205 2.07 13.70 6.77
CA PHE A 205 2.88 12.58 6.35
C PHE A 205 4.36 12.93 6.24
N LEU A 206 5.20 11.93 6.45
CA LEU A 206 6.65 11.97 6.26
C LEU A 206 7.04 10.85 5.30
N ILE A 207 7.80 11.19 4.27
CA ILE A 207 8.42 10.22 3.36
C ILE A 207 9.92 10.31 3.53
N GLU A 208 10.57 9.17 3.79
CA GLU A 208 12.01 9.06 3.89
C GLU A 208 12.55 8.15 2.78
N PHE A 209 13.54 8.63 2.05
CA PHE A 209 14.18 7.89 0.97
C PHE A 209 15.48 7.25 1.45
N ASN A 210 15.72 6.01 1.08
CA ASN A 210 16.96 5.30 1.39
C ASN A 210 18.16 5.74 0.53
N ARG A 211 17.95 6.68 -0.38
CA ARG A 211 18.97 7.28 -1.26
C ARG A 211 18.73 8.76 -1.41
N PRO A 212 19.79 9.57 -1.53
CA PRO A 212 19.65 10.98 -1.83
C PRO A 212 19.04 11.16 -3.23
N PHE A 213 18.11 12.08 -3.36
CA PHE A 213 17.61 12.52 -4.65
C PHE A 213 18.47 13.66 -5.20
N LYS A 214 18.76 13.61 -6.51
CA LYS A 214 19.65 14.56 -7.17
C LYS A 214 18.99 15.94 -7.35
N LYS A 215 17.67 15.95 -7.55
CA LYS A 215 16.87 17.15 -7.80
C LYS A 215 15.48 16.97 -7.21
N SER A 216 14.88 18.08 -6.84
CA SER A 216 13.48 18.16 -6.42
C SER A 216 12.85 19.44 -6.96
N GLY A 217 11.52 19.46 -7.06
CA GLY A 217 10.72 20.61 -7.41
C GLY A 217 9.34 20.48 -6.81
N VAL A 218 8.65 21.60 -6.69
CA VAL A 218 7.25 21.69 -6.25
C VAL A 218 6.50 22.48 -7.31
N TRP A 219 5.31 21.99 -7.71
CA TRP A 219 4.42 22.57 -8.71
C TRP A 219 3.07 22.95 -8.12
#